data_1e9a418e2fd9d5ed0df549211c42c897
#
_entry.id   1e9a418e2fd9d5ed0df549211c42c897
#
_cell.length_a   1.000
_cell.length_b   1.000
_cell.length_c   1.000
_cell.angle_alpha   90.00
_cell.angle_beta   90.00
_cell.angle_gamma   90.00
#
_symmetry.space_group_name_H-M   'P 1'
#
loop_
_entity.id
_entity.type
_entity.pdbx_description
1 polymer ?
#
loop_
_entity_poly.entity_id
_entity_poly.type
_entity_poly.pdbx_seq_one_letter_code
_entity_poly.pdbx_strand_id
1 'polypeptide(L)'
;MKRNGLKFSIMFLALFIHIFCIIYSISYAAPIQNNIIYSGIDVSKYQGHIDYAKVKASGIQVVYIKASEGSSIIDPYFRTNYENAKAQGLKIGFYHFVRARNEEEAVREATFFHSVISGTTPDCRLAMDFEVFDGLGAQKVNQISFAFLQKLEELTKKECVVYSDEYNARTVFSRELALSYPLWIAEYGVSTPTSTGNWDEWIGFQYSDKGKIDGINGNVDLDKFRENIFLSDSSVIPDPKPEPEPEPTPDPDSSNNIYYYVKRGDTLSHIALWYNTTVENLVKLNNIQNPDLIFIGQRLLISVSDDPNKSKEVRYTVKRGDTLSKIANRYGITVNEIVSLNNIKNPNLIYVGQHLRIPLDNSINQMQNVYYRVQRGDRLWRIAKRYRTTVSNIARLNGIRNPNLIFVGQILRIY
;
A
#
# COMPACT_ATOMS: atom_id res chain seq x y z
N MET A 1 15.05 -55.82 -54.84
CA MET A 1 15.42 -54.38 -54.65
C MET A 1 14.18 -53.63 -54.23
N LYS A 2 14.13 -53.15 -53.02
CA LYS A 2 13.27 -52.13 -52.38
C LYS A 2 13.02 -52.51 -50.89
N ARG A 3 13.97 -52.11 -50.05
CA ARG A 3 13.75 -52.12 -48.58
C ARG A 3 14.82 -51.36 -47.77
N ASN A 4 15.36 -50.25 -48.28
CA ASN A 4 16.35 -49.45 -47.51
C ASN A 4 16.07 -47.93 -47.45
N GLY A 5 14.89 -47.46 -47.88
CA GLY A 5 14.59 -46.02 -47.88
C GLY A 5 13.89 -45.48 -46.60
N LEU A 6 13.36 -46.38 -45.74
CA LEU A 6 12.47 -45.93 -44.65
C LEU A 6 13.16 -45.76 -43.27
N LYS A 7 14.41 -46.23 -43.14
CA LYS A 7 15.14 -46.13 -41.87
C LYS A 7 15.94 -44.83 -41.71
N PHE A 8 16.21 -44.10 -42.78
CA PHE A 8 16.97 -42.84 -42.73
C PHE A 8 16.12 -41.59 -42.39
N SER A 9 14.83 -41.61 -42.71
CA SER A 9 13.93 -40.48 -42.39
C SER A 9 13.51 -40.39 -40.94
N ILE A 10 13.47 -41.52 -40.21
CA ILE A 10 13.06 -41.53 -38.78
C ILE A 10 14.20 -41.09 -37.87
N MET A 11 15.45 -41.31 -38.27
CA MET A 11 16.63 -40.92 -37.48
C MET A 11 16.91 -39.41 -37.56
N PHE A 12 16.57 -38.74 -38.66
CA PHE A 12 16.69 -37.28 -38.76
C PHE A 12 15.58 -36.53 -38.02
N LEU A 13 14.40 -37.09 -37.93
CA LEU A 13 13.27 -36.48 -37.17
C LEU A 13 13.47 -36.56 -35.65
N ALA A 14 14.07 -37.64 -35.16
CA ALA A 14 14.38 -37.80 -33.75
C ALA A 14 15.53 -36.87 -33.29
N LEU A 15 16.49 -36.55 -34.18
CA LEU A 15 17.60 -35.67 -33.87
C LEU A 15 17.15 -34.18 -33.82
N PHE A 16 16.17 -33.81 -34.66
CA PHE A 16 15.60 -32.43 -34.65
C PHE A 16 14.72 -32.15 -33.45
N ILE A 17 13.99 -33.14 -32.92
CA ILE A 17 13.16 -33.00 -31.70
C ILE A 17 14.06 -32.89 -30.47
N HIS A 18 15.21 -33.58 -30.41
CA HIS A 18 16.13 -33.45 -29.27
C HIS A 18 16.92 -32.13 -29.25
N ILE A 19 17.19 -31.53 -30.41
CA ILE A 19 17.87 -30.23 -30.48
C ILE A 19 16.88 -29.07 -30.15
N PHE A 20 15.58 -29.23 -30.44
CA PHE A 20 14.57 -28.21 -30.09
C PHE A 20 14.19 -28.20 -28.61
N CYS A 21 14.35 -29.33 -27.89
CA CYS A 21 14.11 -29.38 -26.42
C CYS A 21 15.29 -28.87 -25.58
N ILE A 22 16.48 -28.66 -26.14
CA ILE A 22 17.66 -28.17 -25.40
C ILE A 22 17.73 -26.62 -25.37
N ILE A 23 16.98 -25.92 -26.23
CA ILE A 23 17.08 -24.46 -26.31
C ILE A 23 16.05 -23.70 -25.43
N TYR A 24 15.11 -24.39 -24.79
CA TYR A 24 14.10 -23.74 -23.94
C TYR A 24 14.18 -24.08 -22.43
N SER A 25 15.33 -24.53 -21.96
CA SER A 25 15.62 -24.49 -20.52
C SER A 25 16.39 -23.20 -20.19
N ILE A 26 15.81 -22.04 -20.50
CA ILE A 26 16.15 -20.84 -19.76
C ILE A 26 15.53 -21.03 -18.40
N SER A 27 16.30 -21.61 -17.50
CA SER A 27 16.06 -21.52 -16.08
C SER A 27 16.05 -20.03 -15.77
N TYR A 28 14.85 -19.44 -15.60
CA TYR A 28 14.73 -18.23 -14.84
C TYR A 28 15.17 -18.60 -13.42
N ALA A 29 16.47 -18.44 -13.16
CA ALA A 29 16.92 -18.35 -11.80
C ALA A 29 16.08 -17.18 -11.21
N ALA A 30 15.24 -17.50 -10.23
CA ALA A 30 14.65 -16.48 -9.40
C ALA A 30 15.78 -15.51 -9.02
N PRO A 31 15.55 -14.20 -9.02
CA PRO A 31 16.59 -13.28 -8.60
C PRO A 31 17.10 -13.79 -7.26
N ILE A 32 18.41 -14.03 -7.18
CA ILE A 32 19.06 -14.37 -5.92
C ILE A 32 18.74 -13.18 -5.04
N GLN A 33 17.77 -13.33 -4.14
CA GLN A 33 17.56 -12.37 -3.07
C GLN A 33 18.87 -12.43 -2.28
N ASN A 34 19.75 -11.48 -2.52
CA ASN A 34 20.90 -11.25 -1.70
C ASN A 34 20.35 -10.92 -0.30
N ASN A 35 20.32 -11.92 0.58
CA ASN A 35 19.92 -11.74 1.97
C ASN A 35 21.03 -11.00 2.72
N ILE A 36 21.36 -9.78 2.23
CA ILE A 36 22.29 -8.91 2.91
C ILE A 36 21.63 -8.48 4.21
N ILE A 37 22.33 -8.74 5.32
CA ILE A 37 21.93 -8.30 6.65
C ILE A 37 22.88 -7.20 7.11
N TYR A 38 22.31 -6.08 7.48
CA TYR A 38 23.02 -4.94 8.03
C TYR A 38 22.93 -4.98 9.56
N SER A 39 24.07 -4.89 10.23
CA SER A 39 24.10 -4.76 11.69
C SER A 39 23.68 -3.36 12.11
N GLY A 40 22.74 -3.28 13.04
CA GLY A 40 22.22 -2.02 13.53
C GLY A 40 22.06 -1.94 15.03
N ILE A 41 21.77 -0.73 15.46
CA ILE A 41 21.36 -0.39 16.82
C ILE A 41 20.24 0.63 16.76
N ASP A 42 19.41 0.69 17.80
CA ASP A 42 18.57 1.84 18.02
C ASP A 42 18.91 2.54 19.35
N VAL A 43 18.77 3.86 19.34
CA VAL A 43 19.25 4.73 20.42
C VAL A 43 18.29 5.86 20.73
N SER A 44 18.34 6.30 21.99
CA SER A 44 17.60 7.42 22.50
C SER A 44 18.41 8.17 23.58
N LYS A 45 17.75 8.99 24.36
CA LYS A 45 18.34 9.64 25.53
C LYS A 45 18.97 8.67 26.54
N TYR A 46 18.56 7.41 26.53
CA TYR A 46 19.03 6.42 27.51
C TYR A 46 20.49 6.02 27.32
N GLN A 47 21.03 6.12 26.12
CA GLN A 47 22.44 5.85 25.83
C GLN A 47 23.34 7.05 26.13
N GLY A 48 22.76 8.26 26.35
CA GLY A 48 23.50 9.47 26.65
C GLY A 48 24.49 9.87 25.52
N HIS A 49 25.69 10.22 25.87
CA HIS A 49 26.74 10.56 24.89
C HIS A 49 27.32 9.29 24.26
N ILE A 50 27.34 9.26 22.94
CA ILE A 50 27.80 8.13 22.12
C ILE A 50 29.00 8.54 21.29
N ASP A 51 30.08 7.74 21.33
CA ASP A 51 31.22 7.83 20.41
C ASP A 51 30.95 7.03 19.14
N TYR A 52 30.34 7.68 18.15
CA TYR A 52 29.96 7.04 16.90
C TYR A 52 31.12 6.55 16.04
N ALA A 53 32.33 7.05 16.25
CA ALA A 53 33.52 6.52 15.59
C ALA A 53 33.82 5.09 16.07
N LYS A 54 33.73 4.84 17.38
CA LYS A 54 33.85 3.49 17.95
C LYS A 54 32.66 2.59 17.55
N VAL A 55 31.44 3.13 17.59
CA VAL A 55 30.23 2.38 17.11
C VAL A 55 30.44 1.90 15.67
N LYS A 56 30.91 2.77 14.78
CA LYS A 56 31.22 2.39 13.40
C LYS A 56 32.32 1.35 13.31
N ALA A 57 33.38 1.50 14.10
CA ALA A 57 34.50 0.55 14.16
C ALA A 57 34.07 -0.83 14.68
N SER A 58 33.02 -0.90 15.50
CA SER A 58 32.41 -2.17 15.97
C SER A 58 31.57 -2.88 14.90
N GLY A 59 31.50 -2.36 13.66
CA GLY A 59 30.80 -3.01 12.55
C GLY A 59 29.34 -2.60 12.42
N ILE A 60 28.84 -1.64 13.20
CA ILE A 60 27.48 -1.11 13.06
C ILE A 60 27.38 -0.32 11.75
N GLN A 61 26.29 -0.55 11.03
CA GLN A 61 26.03 0.05 9.71
C GLN A 61 24.78 0.94 9.72
N VAL A 62 23.79 0.61 10.55
CA VAL A 62 22.49 1.29 10.64
C VAL A 62 22.24 1.75 12.07
N VAL A 63 21.75 2.98 12.23
CA VAL A 63 21.35 3.53 13.53
C VAL A 63 19.93 4.10 13.40
N TYR A 64 18.99 3.53 14.14
CA TYR A 64 17.70 4.17 14.36
C TYR A 64 17.78 5.09 15.59
N ILE A 65 17.30 6.33 15.44
CA ILE A 65 17.40 7.36 16.47
C ILE A 65 16.00 7.79 16.87
N LYS A 66 15.70 7.72 18.17
CA LYS A 66 14.46 8.32 18.72
C LYS A 66 14.44 9.80 18.42
N ALA A 67 13.44 10.26 17.67
CA ALA A 67 13.29 11.68 17.41
C ALA A 67 12.32 12.33 18.42
N SER A 68 11.22 11.66 18.69
CA SER A 68 10.15 12.24 19.49
C SER A 68 9.22 11.18 20.09
N GLU A 69 8.35 11.64 21.00
CA GLU A 69 7.33 10.85 21.68
C GLU A 69 6.10 11.71 21.92
N GLY A 70 4.92 11.15 21.66
CA GLY A 70 3.66 11.86 21.79
C GLY A 70 3.63 13.14 20.96
N SER A 71 2.84 14.11 21.37
CA SER A 71 2.65 15.35 20.61
C SER A 71 3.58 16.51 20.98
N SER A 72 4.56 16.28 21.92
CA SER A 72 5.32 17.40 22.48
C SER A 72 6.73 17.07 23.00
N ILE A 73 7.12 15.81 23.08
CA ILE A 73 8.42 15.42 23.63
C ILE A 73 9.41 15.17 22.49
N ILE A 74 10.47 15.96 22.45
CA ILE A 74 11.64 15.73 21.57
C ILE A 74 12.67 14.96 22.39
N ASP A 75 13.29 13.92 21.81
CA ASP A 75 14.42 13.27 22.47
C ASP A 75 15.59 14.26 22.56
N PRO A 76 16.13 14.51 23.77
CA PRO A 76 17.16 15.55 23.97
C PRO A 76 18.47 15.27 23.22
N TYR A 77 18.73 14.00 22.86
CA TYR A 77 19.92 13.62 22.09
C TYR A 77 19.68 13.45 20.60
N PHE A 78 18.45 13.67 20.12
CA PHE A 78 18.08 13.45 18.72
C PHE A 78 19.05 14.13 17.73
N ARG A 79 19.23 15.44 17.86
CA ARG A 79 20.09 16.21 16.93
C ARG A 79 21.56 15.81 17.05
N THR A 80 22.06 15.66 18.27
CA THR A 80 23.43 15.25 18.53
C THR A 80 23.72 13.86 17.97
N ASN A 81 22.82 12.89 18.20
CA ASN A 81 22.93 11.55 17.66
C ASN A 81 22.90 11.55 16.13
N TYR A 82 21.96 12.30 15.52
CA TYR A 82 21.86 12.42 14.07
C TYR A 82 23.16 12.99 13.45
N GLU A 83 23.63 14.11 13.94
CA GLU A 83 24.84 14.80 13.41
C GLU A 83 26.09 13.93 13.54
N ASN A 84 26.30 13.34 14.71
CA ASN A 84 27.46 12.51 14.98
C ASN A 84 27.45 11.18 14.22
N ALA A 85 26.31 10.50 14.15
CA ALA A 85 26.16 9.26 13.38
C ALA A 85 26.37 9.51 11.88
N LYS A 86 25.78 10.61 11.36
CA LYS A 86 25.92 11.00 9.96
C LYS A 86 27.37 11.35 9.60
N ALA A 87 28.10 12.04 10.48
CA ALA A 87 29.49 12.36 10.28
C ALA A 87 30.39 11.12 10.14
N GLN A 88 29.98 9.98 10.72
CA GLN A 88 30.67 8.69 10.56
C GLN A 88 30.18 7.88 9.34
N GLY A 89 29.27 8.43 8.55
CA GLY A 89 28.70 7.73 7.38
C GLY A 89 27.88 6.49 7.73
N LEU A 90 27.24 6.49 8.91
CA LEU A 90 26.24 5.48 9.28
C LEU A 90 24.93 5.74 8.54
N LYS A 91 24.21 4.68 8.22
CA LYS A 91 22.85 4.76 7.67
C LYS A 91 21.86 5.07 8.79
N ILE A 92 20.97 6.04 8.57
CA ILE A 92 20.17 6.63 9.63
C ILE A 92 18.69 6.42 9.38
N GLY A 93 18.00 5.86 10.38
CA GLY A 93 16.55 5.86 10.52
C GLY A 93 16.11 6.71 11.70
N PHE A 94 14.83 7.09 11.69
CA PHE A 94 14.21 7.77 12.83
C PHE A 94 12.97 7.04 13.28
N TYR A 95 12.71 7.05 14.59
CA TYR A 95 11.48 6.53 15.14
C TYR A 95 10.76 7.54 16.03
N HIS A 96 9.45 7.35 16.11
CA HIS A 96 8.57 8.10 17.00
C HIS A 96 7.79 7.15 17.88
N PHE A 97 7.87 7.39 19.19
CA PHE A 97 7.11 6.61 20.16
C PHE A 97 5.69 7.17 20.27
N VAL A 98 4.72 6.38 19.81
CA VAL A 98 3.31 6.78 19.71
C VAL A 98 2.62 6.66 21.07
N ARG A 99 1.90 7.71 21.47
CA ARG A 99 1.06 7.79 22.67
C ARG A 99 -0.40 8.04 22.34
N ALA A 100 -0.74 8.19 21.08
CA ALA A 100 -2.07 8.55 20.60
C ALA A 100 -3.13 7.54 21.08
N ARG A 101 -4.28 8.07 21.48
CA ARG A 101 -5.43 7.27 21.93
C ARG A 101 -6.60 7.32 20.94
N ASN A 102 -6.48 8.14 19.92
CA ASN A 102 -7.44 8.27 18.82
C ASN A 102 -6.74 8.78 17.57
N GLU A 103 -7.44 8.75 16.43
CA GLU A 103 -6.89 9.10 15.13
C GLU A 103 -6.50 10.58 15.04
N GLU A 104 -7.19 11.49 15.75
CA GLU A 104 -6.83 12.91 15.75
C GLU A 104 -5.50 13.14 16.48
N GLU A 105 -5.26 12.43 17.57
CA GLU A 105 -3.98 12.44 18.27
C GLU A 105 -2.87 11.86 17.41
N ALA A 106 -3.11 10.74 16.75
CA ALA A 106 -2.15 10.12 15.82
C ALA A 106 -1.72 11.08 14.70
N VAL A 107 -2.66 11.82 14.12
CA VAL A 107 -2.37 12.86 13.11
C VAL A 107 -1.53 14.00 13.70
N ARG A 108 -1.81 14.42 14.94
CA ARG A 108 -0.99 15.44 15.63
C ARG A 108 0.42 14.94 15.90
N GLU A 109 0.58 13.70 16.36
CA GLU A 109 1.88 13.09 16.64
C GLU A 109 2.70 12.90 15.37
N ALA A 110 2.11 12.42 14.28
CA ALA A 110 2.77 12.33 12.98
C ALA A 110 3.23 13.71 12.46
N THR A 111 2.40 14.74 12.65
CA THR A 111 2.75 16.12 12.29
C THR A 111 3.88 16.66 13.17
N PHE A 112 3.86 16.36 14.46
CA PHE A 112 4.94 16.71 15.38
C PHE A 112 6.24 15.99 15.03
N PHE A 113 6.20 14.67 14.79
CA PHE A 113 7.38 13.91 14.35
C PHE A 113 7.98 14.50 13.08
N HIS A 114 7.16 14.78 12.06
CA HIS A 114 7.60 15.47 10.83
C HIS A 114 8.31 16.80 11.15
N SER A 115 7.76 17.61 12.04
CA SER A 115 8.36 18.89 12.41
C SER A 115 9.75 18.73 13.08
N VAL A 116 9.90 17.70 13.94
CA VAL A 116 11.14 17.39 14.64
C VAL A 116 12.25 16.94 13.68
N ILE A 117 11.91 16.08 12.72
CA ILE A 117 12.88 15.56 11.73
C ILE A 117 13.12 16.51 10.56
N SER A 118 12.43 17.65 10.51
CA SER A 118 12.63 18.64 9.45
C SER A 118 14.08 19.09 9.37
N GLY A 119 14.59 19.22 8.12
CA GLY A 119 16.00 19.58 7.88
C GLY A 119 16.98 18.42 8.07
N THR A 120 16.50 17.19 8.27
CA THR A 120 17.33 15.97 8.27
C THR A 120 17.11 15.15 7.00
N THR A 121 18.04 14.22 6.75
CA THR A 121 17.95 13.29 5.61
C THR A 121 18.13 11.86 6.11
N PRO A 122 17.03 11.15 6.46
CA PRO A 122 17.13 9.74 6.79
C PRO A 122 17.46 8.90 5.56
N ASP A 123 18.22 7.81 5.77
CA ASP A 123 18.49 6.78 4.77
C ASP A 123 17.46 5.64 4.83
N CYS A 124 16.83 5.45 6.00
CA CYS A 124 15.93 4.36 6.29
C CYS A 124 14.47 4.83 6.40
N ARG A 125 13.53 3.89 6.30
CA ARG A 125 12.10 4.12 6.52
C ARG A 125 11.85 4.75 7.87
N LEU A 126 10.84 5.62 7.95
CA LEU A 126 10.46 6.25 9.22
C LEU A 126 9.66 5.24 10.07
N ALA A 127 10.08 5.00 11.31
CA ALA A 127 9.47 3.99 12.14
C ALA A 127 8.37 4.56 13.05
N MET A 128 7.22 3.89 13.02
CA MET A 128 6.17 4.02 14.02
C MET A 128 6.43 3.00 15.13
N ASP A 129 6.70 3.47 16.31
CA ASP A 129 6.89 2.68 17.53
C ASP A 129 5.65 2.85 18.41
N PHE A 130 4.72 1.88 18.33
CA PHE A 130 3.45 1.92 19.08
C PHE A 130 3.30 0.65 19.90
N GLU A 131 3.68 0.71 21.17
CA GLU A 131 3.74 -0.44 22.08
C GLU A 131 2.78 -0.31 23.27
N VAL A 132 2.45 0.91 23.71
CA VAL A 132 1.64 1.18 24.89
C VAL A 132 0.22 1.48 24.48
N PHE A 133 -0.67 0.51 24.61
CA PHE A 133 -2.06 0.63 24.14
C PHE A 133 -3.03 1.10 25.25
N ASP A 134 -2.67 0.99 26.55
CA ASP A 134 -3.44 1.47 27.70
C ASP A 134 -4.94 1.11 27.64
N GLY A 135 -5.25 -0.15 27.36
CA GLY A 135 -6.62 -0.66 27.28
C GLY A 135 -7.33 -0.39 25.93
N LEU A 136 -6.64 0.11 24.92
CA LEU A 136 -7.19 0.17 23.56
C LEU A 136 -7.34 -1.24 22.99
N GLY A 137 -8.50 -1.52 22.39
CA GLY A 137 -8.69 -2.76 21.63
C GLY A 137 -7.97 -2.74 20.29
N ALA A 138 -7.63 -3.92 19.77
CA ALA A 138 -6.89 -4.09 18.51
C ALA A 138 -7.46 -3.27 17.34
N GLN A 139 -8.77 -3.19 17.18
CA GLN A 139 -9.40 -2.36 16.14
C GLN A 139 -8.98 -0.89 16.25
N LYS A 140 -8.96 -0.34 17.48
CA LYS A 140 -8.60 1.05 17.70
C LYS A 140 -7.12 1.31 17.49
N VAL A 141 -6.27 0.38 17.93
CA VAL A 141 -4.81 0.44 17.67
C VAL A 141 -4.54 0.51 16.18
N ASN A 142 -5.19 -0.32 15.36
CA ASN A 142 -5.01 -0.30 13.91
C ASN A 142 -5.52 1.00 13.27
N GLN A 143 -6.64 1.57 13.72
CA GLN A 143 -7.13 2.86 13.24
C GLN A 143 -6.13 3.99 13.53
N ILE A 144 -5.57 4.02 14.74
CA ILE A 144 -4.53 4.96 15.17
C ILE A 144 -3.27 4.79 14.31
N SER A 145 -2.82 3.55 14.13
CA SER A 145 -1.63 3.23 13.33
C SER A 145 -1.76 3.70 11.89
N PHE A 146 -2.90 3.42 11.24
CA PHE A 146 -3.15 3.91 9.89
C PHE A 146 -3.17 5.44 9.83
N ALA A 147 -3.84 6.11 10.78
CA ALA A 147 -3.91 7.56 10.81
C ALA A 147 -2.52 8.20 10.96
N PHE A 148 -1.66 7.63 11.82
CA PHE A 148 -0.28 8.08 12.01
C PHE A 148 0.57 7.88 10.76
N LEU A 149 0.62 6.65 10.25
CA LEU A 149 1.49 6.27 9.12
C LEU A 149 1.10 7.00 7.84
N GLN A 150 -0.20 7.05 7.51
CA GLN A 150 -0.69 7.77 6.34
C GLN A 150 -0.38 9.27 6.40
N LYS A 151 -0.54 9.87 7.60
CA LYS A 151 -0.22 11.29 7.79
C LYS A 151 1.27 11.55 7.68
N LEU A 152 2.08 10.67 8.22
CA LEU A 152 3.54 10.79 8.13
C LEU A 152 4.03 10.69 6.68
N GLU A 153 3.53 9.72 5.92
CA GLU A 153 3.83 9.58 4.48
C GLU A 153 3.33 10.78 3.66
N GLU A 154 2.13 11.30 3.97
CA GLU A 154 1.60 12.51 3.33
C GLU A 154 2.55 13.70 3.48
N LEU A 155 3.08 13.91 4.69
CA LEU A 155 3.93 15.06 5.01
C LEU A 155 5.37 14.90 4.50
N THR A 156 5.94 13.69 4.63
CA THR A 156 7.36 13.45 4.38
C THR A 156 7.66 12.95 2.97
N LYS A 157 6.68 12.36 2.30
CA LYS A 157 6.84 11.60 1.05
C LYS A 157 7.85 10.45 1.19
N LYS A 158 8.02 9.94 2.40
CA LYS A 158 8.93 8.85 2.73
C LYS A 158 8.16 7.62 3.18
N GLU A 159 8.70 6.47 2.84
CA GLU A 159 8.16 5.18 3.24
C GLU A 159 8.30 4.95 4.73
N CYS A 160 7.35 4.22 5.32
CA CYS A 160 7.30 3.94 6.74
C CYS A 160 7.50 2.45 7.04
N VAL A 161 7.80 2.14 8.31
CA VAL A 161 7.90 0.80 8.88
C VAL A 161 7.19 0.76 10.22
N VAL A 162 6.55 -0.36 10.56
CA VAL A 162 5.95 -0.61 11.87
C VAL A 162 6.95 -1.35 12.74
N TYR A 163 7.31 -0.78 13.90
CA TYR A 163 8.01 -1.51 14.94
C TYR A 163 6.99 -2.17 15.88
N SER A 164 7.23 -3.42 16.25
CA SER A 164 6.40 -4.17 17.18
C SER A 164 7.14 -5.38 17.76
N ASP A 165 6.85 -5.74 19.01
CA ASP A 165 7.21 -7.04 19.54
C ASP A 165 6.40 -8.18 18.87
N GLU A 166 6.86 -9.42 19.01
CA GLU A 166 6.25 -10.62 18.39
C GLU A 166 4.79 -10.81 18.83
N TYR A 167 4.49 -10.61 20.12
CA TYR A 167 3.16 -10.82 20.65
C TYR A 167 2.15 -9.84 20.04
N ASN A 168 2.47 -8.56 19.99
CA ASN A 168 1.62 -7.52 19.43
C ASN A 168 1.51 -7.65 17.91
N ALA A 169 2.58 -8.01 17.22
CA ALA A 169 2.56 -8.27 15.78
C ALA A 169 1.56 -9.37 15.41
N ARG A 170 1.38 -10.37 16.29
CA ARG A 170 0.48 -11.49 16.08
C ARG A 170 -0.95 -11.25 16.57
N THR A 171 -1.14 -10.49 17.66
CA THR A 171 -2.42 -10.44 18.38
C THR A 171 -3.15 -9.11 18.26
N VAL A 172 -2.45 -8.02 17.95
CA VAL A 172 -3.00 -6.67 17.96
C VAL A 172 -3.06 -6.07 16.57
N PHE A 173 -1.94 -6.10 15.83
CA PHE A 173 -1.91 -5.51 14.51
C PHE A 173 -2.60 -6.38 13.46
N SER A 174 -3.37 -5.75 12.57
CA SER A 174 -4.18 -6.46 11.57
C SER A 174 -3.37 -6.88 10.36
N ARG A 175 -3.86 -7.91 9.66
CA ARG A 175 -3.31 -8.30 8.35
C ARG A 175 -3.35 -7.16 7.33
N GLU A 176 -4.35 -6.29 7.40
CA GLU A 176 -4.46 -5.12 6.52
C GLU A 176 -3.28 -4.14 6.75
N LEU A 177 -2.92 -3.89 8.01
CA LEU A 177 -1.75 -3.07 8.34
C LEU A 177 -0.47 -3.75 7.85
N ALA A 178 -0.35 -5.05 8.07
CA ALA A 178 0.80 -5.85 7.67
C ALA A 178 1.03 -5.87 6.14
N LEU A 179 -0.04 -5.90 5.35
CA LEU A 179 0.03 -5.79 3.89
C LEU A 179 0.39 -4.38 3.42
N SER A 180 0.19 -3.37 4.26
CA SER A 180 0.39 -1.96 3.91
C SER A 180 1.75 -1.43 4.31
N TYR A 181 2.34 -1.93 5.38
CA TYR A 181 3.59 -1.45 5.95
C TYR A 181 4.46 -2.61 6.37
N PRO A 182 5.77 -2.61 6.08
CA PRO A 182 6.69 -3.65 6.51
C PRO A 182 6.92 -3.64 8.02
N LEU A 183 7.52 -4.72 8.52
CA LEU A 183 7.73 -4.98 9.94
C LEU A 183 9.19 -4.84 10.35
N TRP A 184 9.44 -4.10 11.42
CA TRP A 184 10.62 -4.19 12.28
C TRP A 184 10.17 -4.85 13.59
N ILE A 185 10.54 -6.13 13.76
CA ILE A 185 10.06 -6.96 14.87
C ILE A 185 11.09 -7.03 16.01
N ALA A 186 10.61 -7.02 17.24
CA ALA A 186 11.41 -7.28 18.43
C ALA A 186 11.07 -8.65 19.03
N GLU A 187 12.09 -9.47 19.23
CA GLU A 187 12.02 -10.72 19.97
C GLU A 187 13.41 -11.07 20.52
N TYR A 188 13.55 -11.05 21.83
CA TYR A 188 14.86 -11.18 22.47
C TYR A 188 15.24 -12.62 22.75
N GLY A 189 16.56 -12.90 22.70
CA GLY A 189 17.10 -14.21 23.04
C GLY A 189 16.98 -15.28 21.95
N VAL A 190 16.56 -14.91 20.75
CA VAL A 190 16.47 -15.77 19.57
C VAL A 190 17.36 -15.26 18.44
N SER A 191 17.81 -16.15 17.57
CA SER A 191 18.68 -15.79 16.43
C SER A 191 17.92 -15.26 15.23
N THR A 192 16.64 -15.57 15.14
CA THR A 192 15.67 -15.14 14.13
C THR A 192 14.29 -15.12 14.78
N PRO A 193 13.35 -14.25 14.37
CA PRO A 193 12.01 -14.23 14.91
C PRO A 193 11.33 -15.58 14.80
N THR A 194 10.66 -16.01 15.88
CA THR A 194 9.89 -17.25 15.92
C THR A 194 8.58 -17.14 15.14
N SER A 195 8.07 -15.94 15.03
CA SER A 195 6.88 -15.59 14.24
C SER A 195 6.97 -14.13 13.79
N THR A 196 6.42 -13.83 12.64
CA THR A 196 6.22 -12.46 12.15
C THR A 196 4.77 -11.98 12.31
N GLY A 197 4.00 -12.72 13.09
CA GLY A 197 2.59 -12.40 13.33
C GLY A 197 1.76 -12.37 12.05
N ASN A 198 1.16 -11.24 11.77
CA ASN A 198 0.33 -11.04 10.58
C ASN A 198 1.12 -10.60 9.32
N TRP A 199 2.45 -10.46 9.41
CA TRP A 199 3.34 -10.16 8.27
C TRP A 199 3.91 -11.44 7.65
N ASP A 200 4.22 -11.40 6.36
CA ASP A 200 4.85 -12.52 5.66
C ASP A 200 6.35 -12.60 5.94
N GLU A 201 6.98 -11.42 6.19
CA GLU A 201 8.41 -11.31 6.48
C GLU A 201 8.70 -10.07 7.35
N TRP A 202 9.90 -10.03 7.89
CA TRP A 202 10.45 -8.88 8.59
C TRP A 202 11.52 -8.18 7.73
N ILE A 203 11.69 -6.87 7.92
CA ILE A 203 12.78 -6.10 7.33
C ILE A 203 13.73 -5.51 8.37
N GLY A 204 13.30 -5.44 9.62
CA GLY A 204 14.11 -5.13 10.81
C GLY A 204 13.84 -6.18 11.88
N PHE A 205 14.89 -6.55 12.63
CA PHE A 205 14.80 -7.49 13.74
C PHE A 205 15.65 -7.02 14.90
N GLN A 206 15.01 -6.55 15.97
CA GLN A 206 15.64 -6.22 17.25
C GLN A 206 15.73 -7.50 18.09
N TYR A 207 16.95 -8.03 18.27
CA TYR A 207 17.15 -9.33 18.88
C TYR A 207 17.70 -9.29 20.31
N SER A 208 18.05 -8.09 20.83
CA SER A 208 18.56 -7.94 22.19
C SER A 208 18.37 -6.50 22.66
N ASP A 209 17.97 -6.36 23.93
CA ASP A 209 17.93 -5.12 24.72
C ASP A 209 19.16 -4.93 25.63
N LYS A 210 20.15 -5.82 25.51
CA LYS A 210 21.32 -5.92 26.41
C LYS A 210 22.65 -5.90 25.67
N GLY A 211 22.67 -5.35 24.45
CA GLY A 211 23.87 -5.26 23.67
C GLY A 211 24.95 -4.42 24.33
N LYS A 212 26.21 -4.71 23.99
CA LYS A 212 27.37 -3.94 24.39
C LYS A 212 28.16 -3.58 23.14
N ILE A 213 28.26 -2.29 22.87
CA ILE A 213 28.96 -1.75 21.71
C ILE A 213 29.97 -0.73 22.19
N ASP A 214 31.19 -0.82 21.70
CA ASP A 214 32.21 0.17 22.03
C ASP A 214 31.74 1.56 21.59
N GLY A 215 31.92 2.55 22.49
CA GLY A 215 31.45 3.91 22.29
C GLY A 215 30.09 4.21 22.94
N ILE A 216 29.40 3.20 23.51
CA ILE A 216 28.15 3.37 24.23
C ILE A 216 28.30 2.89 25.68
N ASN A 217 27.91 3.76 26.63
CA ASN A 217 27.87 3.38 28.03
C ASN A 217 26.55 2.72 28.37
N GLY A 218 26.63 1.50 28.93
CA GLY A 218 25.43 0.76 29.31
C GLY A 218 24.99 -0.24 28.23
N ASN A 219 23.70 -0.51 28.22
CA ASN A 219 23.06 -1.38 27.24
C ASN A 219 22.57 -0.56 26.02
N VAL A 220 22.51 -1.24 24.89
CA VAL A 220 21.93 -0.73 23.65
C VAL A 220 21.18 -1.86 22.95
N ASP A 221 20.12 -1.51 22.27
CA ASP A 221 19.34 -2.44 21.46
C ASP A 221 20.13 -2.83 20.21
N LEU A 222 20.14 -4.14 19.91
CA LEU A 222 20.86 -4.69 18.76
C LEU A 222 19.89 -5.18 17.71
N ASP A 223 20.14 -4.74 16.47
CA ASP A 223 19.28 -4.97 15.33
C ASP A 223 19.98 -5.66 14.17
N LYS A 224 19.17 -6.32 13.36
CA LYS A 224 19.47 -6.80 12.02
C LYS A 224 18.50 -6.18 11.05
N PHE A 225 18.99 -5.58 9.98
CA PHE A 225 18.14 -4.99 8.94
C PHE A 225 18.40 -5.65 7.59
N ARG A 226 17.33 -5.80 6.80
CA ARG A 226 17.42 -6.20 5.40
C ARG A 226 17.47 -4.96 4.49
N GLU A 227 17.82 -5.17 3.22
CA GLU A 227 17.92 -4.10 2.22
C GLU A 227 16.67 -3.22 2.14
N ASN A 228 15.47 -3.81 2.30
CA ASN A 228 14.19 -3.11 2.21
C ASN A 228 13.95 -2.11 3.36
N ILE A 229 14.85 -2.03 4.35
CA ILE A 229 14.77 -1.01 5.40
C ILE A 229 15.12 0.37 4.87
N PHE A 230 15.96 0.43 3.83
CA PHE A 230 16.35 1.70 3.23
C PHE A 230 15.20 2.30 2.43
N LEU A 231 15.18 3.63 2.40
CA LEU A 231 14.29 4.35 1.50
C LEU A 231 14.67 4.04 0.06
N SER A 232 13.65 3.83 -0.77
CA SER A 232 13.87 3.72 -2.20
C SER A 232 14.49 5.01 -2.70
N ASP A 233 15.66 4.93 -3.34
CA ASP A 233 16.30 6.10 -3.94
C ASP A 233 15.39 6.62 -5.06
N SER A 234 14.61 7.65 -4.75
CA SER A 234 13.85 8.40 -5.76
C SER A 234 14.79 9.14 -6.74
N SER A 235 16.11 9.05 -6.52
CA SER A 235 17.13 9.66 -7.35
C SER A 235 17.82 8.70 -8.32
N VAL A 236 17.46 7.41 -8.30
CA VAL A 236 17.97 6.40 -9.24
C VAL A 236 16.85 5.85 -10.13
N ILE A 237 15.95 6.72 -10.56
CA ILE A 237 15.54 6.68 -11.96
C ILE A 237 16.66 7.49 -12.63
N PRO A 238 17.53 6.91 -13.46
CA PRO A 238 18.38 7.71 -14.31
C PRO A 238 17.41 8.61 -15.05
N ASP A 239 17.52 9.91 -14.83
CA ASP A 239 16.89 10.89 -15.71
C ASP A 239 17.20 10.39 -17.12
N PRO A 240 16.22 9.95 -17.91
CA PRO A 240 16.53 9.58 -19.27
C PRO A 240 17.17 10.85 -19.82
N LYS A 241 18.48 10.76 -20.13
CA LYS A 241 19.18 11.77 -20.93
C LYS A 241 18.15 12.26 -21.92
N PRO A 242 17.87 13.56 -22.04
CA PRO A 242 16.90 14.02 -22.99
C PRO A 242 17.31 13.52 -24.36
N GLU A 243 16.79 12.36 -24.72
CA GLU A 243 16.74 11.91 -26.10
C GLU A 243 15.80 12.93 -26.74
N PRO A 244 16.13 13.46 -27.93
CA PRO A 244 15.29 14.43 -28.59
C PRO A 244 13.87 13.86 -28.55
N GLU A 245 12.96 14.67 -27.98
CA GLU A 245 11.53 14.36 -27.83
C GLU A 245 11.07 13.61 -29.09
N PRO A 246 10.80 12.30 -29.04
CA PRO A 246 10.24 11.64 -30.19
C PRO A 246 8.93 12.35 -30.45
N GLU A 247 8.72 12.83 -31.66
CA GLU A 247 7.41 13.27 -32.12
C GLU A 247 6.39 12.26 -31.58
N PRO A 248 5.23 12.72 -31.04
CA PRO A 248 4.26 11.83 -30.42
C PRO A 248 3.93 10.76 -31.46
N THR A 249 4.56 9.59 -31.29
CA THR A 249 4.09 8.40 -31.98
C THR A 249 2.65 8.23 -31.53
N PRO A 250 1.70 8.08 -32.45
CA PRO A 250 0.31 7.83 -32.07
C PRO A 250 0.33 6.64 -31.12
N ASP A 251 -0.25 6.85 -29.94
CA ASP A 251 -0.47 5.83 -28.91
C ASP A 251 -0.98 4.57 -29.64
N PRO A 252 -0.25 3.45 -29.64
CA PRO A 252 -0.70 2.25 -30.35
C PRO A 252 -1.98 1.66 -29.77
N ASP A 253 -2.55 2.30 -28.73
CA ASP A 253 -3.75 1.84 -28.07
C ASP A 253 -4.97 2.71 -28.38
N SER A 254 -5.29 2.91 -29.68
CA SER A 254 -6.60 3.34 -30.13
C SER A 254 -7.66 2.22 -30.02
N SER A 255 -7.39 1.16 -29.25
CA SER A 255 -8.40 0.18 -28.87
C SER A 255 -9.22 0.74 -27.71
N ASN A 256 -10.55 0.64 -27.80
CA ASN A 256 -11.50 1.01 -26.74
C ASN A 256 -11.39 0.14 -25.47
N ASN A 257 -10.17 -0.21 -25.07
CA ASN A 257 -9.88 -1.04 -23.91
C ASN A 257 -10.10 -0.25 -22.62
N ILE A 258 -10.73 -0.88 -21.65
CA ILE A 258 -10.90 -0.33 -20.31
C ILE A 258 -9.76 -0.83 -19.43
N TYR A 259 -9.02 0.11 -18.85
CA TYR A 259 -7.96 -0.17 -17.91
C TYR A 259 -8.28 0.36 -16.51
N TYR A 260 -7.80 -0.34 -15.49
CA TYR A 260 -7.85 0.08 -14.10
C TYR A 260 -6.46 0.08 -13.49
N TYR A 261 -6.12 1.11 -12.73
CA TYR A 261 -4.87 1.16 -11.96
C TYR A 261 -5.17 0.78 -10.52
N VAL A 262 -4.53 -0.31 -10.06
CA VAL A 262 -4.70 -0.84 -8.71
C VAL A 262 -4.33 0.23 -7.68
N LYS A 263 -5.22 0.44 -6.72
CA LYS A 263 -5.03 1.35 -5.60
C LYS A 263 -4.81 0.56 -4.32
N ARG A 264 -4.31 1.23 -3.29
CA ARG A 264 -4.11 0.64 -1.97
C ARG A 264 -5.43 0.07 -1.42
N GLY A 265 -5.39 -1.20 -0.97
CA GLY A 265 -6.55 -1.91 -0.43
C GLY A 265 -7.43 -2.59 -1.49
N ASP A 266 -7.07 -2.51 -2.77
CA ASP A 266 -7.78 -3.23 -3.81
C ASP A 266 -7.43 -4.73 -3.80
N THR A 267 -8.43 -5.52 -4.15
CA THR A 267 -8.26 -6.94 -4.49
C THR A 267 -8.87 -7.21 -5.86
N LEU A 268 -8.41 -8.24 -6.56
CA LEU A 268 -9.04 -8.62 -7.82
C LEU A 268 -10.54 -8.90 -7.66
N SER A 269 -10.95 -9.43 -6.52
CA SER A 269 -12.36 -9.68 -6.21
C SER A 269 -13.17 -8.39 -6.15
N HIS A 270 -12.65 -7.34 -5.52
CA HIS A 270 -13.30 -6.02 -5.48
C HIS A 270 -13.33 -5.37 -6.86
N ILE A 271 -12.21 -5.41 -7.59
CA ILE A 271 -12.13 -4.85 -8.95
C ILE A 271 -13.08 -5.61 -9.89
N ALA A 272 -13.10 -6.94 -9.83
CA ALA A 272 -14.02 -7.76 -10.60
C ALA A 272 -15.48 -7.40 -10.31
N LEU A 273 -15.82 -7.18 -9.03
CA LEU A 273 -17.16 -6.76 -8.63
C LEU A 273 -17.52 -5.37 -9.16
N TRP A 274 -16.59 -4.41 -9.10
CA TRP A 274 -16.82 -3.03 -9.58
C TRP A 274 -17.04 -2.95 -11.08
N TYR A 275 -16.36 -3.81 -11.83
CA TYR A 275 -16.43 -3.80 -13.30
C TYR A 275 -17.31 -4.92 -13.85
N ASN A 276 -18.09 -5.59 -13.00
CA ASN A 276 -19.00 -6.68 -13.35
C ASN A 276 -18.32 -7.77 -14.22
N THR A 277 -17.11 -8.12 -13.84
CA THR A 277 -16.33 -9.20 -14.42
C THR A 277 -16.02 -10.28 -13.37
N THR A 278 -15.21 -11.26 -13.69
CA THR A 278 -14.77 -12.27 -12.72
C THR A 278 -13.28 -12.16 -12.45
N VAL A 279 -12.83 -12.67 -11.30
CA VAL A 279 -11.40 -12.75 -10.97
C VAL A 279 -10.67 -13.55 -12.05
N GLU A 280 -11.26 -14.68 -12.51
CA GLU A 280 -10.66 -15.51 -13.56
C GLU A 280 -10.47 -14.74 -14.87
N ASN A 281 -11.42 -13.87 -15.23
CA ASN A 281 -11.32 -13.05 -16.42
C ASN A 281 -10.20 -12.00 -16.29
N LEU A 282 -10.12 -11.32 -15.13
CA LEU A 282 -9.03 -10.38 -14.85
C LEU A 282 -7.67 -11.07 -14.86
N VAL A 283 -7.58 -12.25 -14.25
CA VAL A 283 -6.37 -13.08 -14.25
C VAL A 283 -5.93 -13.42 -15.67
N LYS A 284 -6.88 -13.89 -16.49
CA LYS A 284 -6.62 -14.26 -17.89
C LYS A 284 -6.21 -13.07 -18.76
N LEU A 285 -6.93 -11.95 -18.66
CA LEU A 285 -6.66 -10.74 -19.45
C LEU A 285 -5.29 -10.11 -19.13
N ASN A 286 -4.83 -10.29 -17.88
CA ASN A 286 -3.61 -9.64 -17.38
C ASN A 286 -2.46 -10.61 -17.11
N ASN A 287 -2.59 -11.89 -17.49
CA ASN A 287 -1.59 -12.93 -17.24
C ASN A 287 -1.13 -13.01 -15.77
N ILE A 288 -2.06 -12.82 -14.82
CA ILE A 288 -1.76 -12.81 -13.39
C ILE A 288 -1.53 -14.25 -12.91
N GLN A 289 -0.33 -14.52 -12.38
CA GLN A 289 0.05 -15.85 -11.90
C GLN A 289 -0.60 -16.19 -10.53
N ASN A 290 -0.71 -15.20 -9.66
CA ASN A 290 -1.32 -15.35 -8.34
C ASN A 290 -2.45 -14.32 -8.17
N PRO A 291 -3.72 -14.76 -8.12
CA PRO A 291 -4.89 -13.87 -7.99
C PRO A 291 -4.92 -13.04 -6.70
N ASP A 292 -4.22 -13.51 -5.65
CA ASP A 292 -4.16 -12.83 -4.37
C ASP A 292 -3.06 -11.77 -4.31
N LEU A 293 -2.27 -11.62 -5.40
CA LEU A 293 -1.14 -10.71 -5.46
C LEU A 293 -1.26 -9.73 -6.62
N ILE A 294 -1.73 -8.52 -6.33
CA ILE A 294 -1.71 -7.37 -7.24
C ILE A 294 -1.02 -6.19 -6.56
N PHE A 295 -0.36 -5.35 -7.35
CA PHE A 295 0.50 -4.28 -6.84
C PHE A 295 -0.14 -2.91 -7.04
N ILE A 296 0.04 -1.99 -6.08
CA ILE A 296 -0.39 -0.58 -6.22
C ILE A 296 0.25 0.01 -7.46
N GLY A 297 -0.56 0.68 -8.30
CA GLY A 297 -0.11 1.23 -9.59
C GLY A 297 -0.12 0.21 -10.73
N GLN A 298 -0.32 -1.08 -10.48
CA GLN A 298 -0.45 -2.09 -11.53
C GLN A 298 -1.61 -1.73 -12.46
N ARG A 299 -1.34 -1.66 -13.78
CA ARG A 299 -2.38 -1.47 -14.80
C ARG A 299 -3.03 -2.80 -15.11
N LEU A 300 -4.33 -2.89 -14.90
CA LEU A 300 -5.14 -4.05 -15.23
C LEU A 300 -6.05 -3.73 -16.42
N LEU A 301 -5.99 -4.55 -17.45
CA LEU A 301 -6.96 -4.59 -18.52
C LEU A 301 -8.25 -5.22 -17.99
N ILE A 302 -9.34 -4.47 -18.01
CA ILE A 302 -10.63 -4.90 -17.50
C ILE A 302 -11.49 -5.54 -18.58
N SER A 303 -11.48 -4.96 -19.78
CA SER A 303 -12.18 -5.49 -20.94
C SER A 303 -11.48 -5.10 -22.24
N VAL A 304 -11.61 -5.95 -23.25
CA VAL A 304 -11.20 -5.68 -24.63
C VAL A 304 -12.48 -5.32 -25.40
N SER A 305 -12.47 -4.21 -26.08
CA SER A 305 -13.63 -3.80 -26.89
C SER A 305 -13.37 -4.15 -28.35
N ASP A 306 -14.12 -5.10 -28.87
CA ASP A 306 -14.05 -5.52 -30.27
C ASP A 306 -14.92 -4.66 -31.23
N ASP A 307 -15.66 -3.65 -30.70
CA ASP A 307 -16.60 -2.83 -31.48
C ASP A 307 -16.56 -1.36 -31.04
N PRO A 308 -16.08 -0.42 -31.87
CA PRO A 308 -16.03 1.00 -31.57
C PRO A 308 -17.41 1.65 -31.42
N ASN A 309 -18.50 0.95 -31.77
CA ASN A 309 -19.88 1.47 -31.74
C ASN A 309 -20.75 0.82 -30.65
N LYS A 310 -20.20 -0.10 -29.84
CA LYS A 310 -20.94 -0.72 -28.76
C LYS A 310 -20.93 0.18 -27.54
N SER A 311 -22.09 0.76 -27.24
CA SER A 311 -22.30 1.61 -26.05
C SER A 311 -21.72 0.92 -24.79
N LYS A 312 -20.97 1.68 -24.01
CA LYS A 312 -20.37 1.26 -22.74
C LYS A 312 -21.47 0.96 -21.71
N GLU A 313 -22.01 -0.23 -21.77
CA GLU A 313 -23.13 -0.67 -20.94
C GLU A 313 -22.82 -2.03 -20.32
N VAL A 314 -23.15 -2.18 -19.02
CA VAL A 314 -23.14 -3.46 -18.32
C VAL A 314 -24.56 -3.98 -18.20
N ARG A 315 -24.77 -5.29 -18.42
CA ARG A 315 -26.02 -5.94 -18.12
C ARG A 315 -26.06 -6.40 -16.66
N TYR A 316 -27.01 -5.89 -15.91
CA TYR A 316 -27.26 -6.25 -14.52
C TYR A 316 -28.54 -7.05 -14.38
N THR A 317 -28.51 -8.19 -13.69
CA THR A 317 -29.70 -8.95 -13.35
C THR A 317 -30.16 -8.60 -11.94
N VAL A 318 -31.38 -8.10 -11.82
CA VAL A 318 -31.98 -7.70 -10.54
C VAL A 318 -32.08 -8.89 -9.59
N LYS A 319 -31.60 -8.73 -8.37
CA LYS A 319 -31.60 -9.73 -7.29
C LYS A 319 -32.67 -9.40 -6.25
N ARG A 320 -33.02 -10.36 -5.40
CA ARG A 320 -33.95 -10.15 -4.29
C ARG A 320 -33.47 -9.05 -3.36
N GLY A 321 -34.30 -8.04 -3.11
CA GLY A 321 -34.00 -6.90 -2.25
C GLY A 321 -33.30 -5.72 -2.95
N ASP A 322 -33.12 -5.80 -4.27
CA ASP A 322 -32.64 -4.67 -5.06
C ASP A 322 -33.73 -3.60 -5.24
N THR A 323 -33.26 -2.36 -5.38
CA THR A 323 -34.03 -1.21 -5.86
C THR A 323 -33.15 -0.47 -6.88
N LEU A 324 -33.76 0.29 -7.78
CA LEU A 324 -32.97 1.11 -8.73
C LEU A 324 -32.02 2.05 -8.02
N SER A 325 -32.40 2.59 -6.84
CA SER A 325 -31.52 3.45 -6.03
C SER A 325 -30.28 2.70 -5.52
N LYS A 326 -30.45 1.45 -5.07
CA LYS A 326 -29.30 0.62 -4.64
C LYS A 326 -28.38 0.26 -5.81
N ILE A 327 -28.99 -0.07 -6.97
CA ILE A 327 -28.24 -0.38 -8.18
C ILE A 327 -27.50 0.85 -8.69
N ALA A 328 -28.18 1.99 -8.80
CA ALA A 328 -27.58 3.27 -9.21
C ALA A 328 -26.40 3.65 -8.32
N ASN A 329 -26.57 3.55 -6.99
CA ASN A 329 -25.48 3.81 -6.03
C ASN A 329 -24.28 2.85 -6.20
N ARG A 330 -24.55 1.58 -6.55
CA ARG A 330 -23.48 0.58 -6.77
C ARG A 330 -22.62 0.93 -7.97
N TYR A 331 -23.23 1.47 -9.02
CA TYR A 331 -22.54 1.81 -10.27
C TYR A 331 -22.14 3.31 -10.37
N GLY A 332 -22.38 4.09 -9.32
CA GLY A 332 -22.01 5.52 -9.27
C GLY A 332 -22.81 6.41 -10.24
N ILE A 333 -24.00 5.98 -10.65
CA ILE A 333 -24.88 6.64 -11.60
C ILE A 333 -26.19 7.05 -10.93
N THR A 334 -27.03 7.78 -11.65
CA THR A 334 -28.35 8.19 -11.16
C THR A 334 -29.44 7.14 -11.52
N VAL A 335 -30.51 7.10 -10.72
CA VAL A 335 -31.69 6.30 -11.05
C VAL A 335 -32.24 6.68 -12.42
N ASN A 336 -32.24 7.99 -12.76
CA ASN A 336 -32.74 8.48 -14.04
C ASN A 336 -31.95 7.95 -15.24
N GLU A 337 -30.64 7.76 -15.11
CA GLU A 337 -29.82 7.15 -16.18
C GLU A 337 -30.21 5.70 -16.42
N ILE A 338 -30.43 4.92 -15.35
CA ILE A 338 -30.94 3.54 -15.50
C ILE A 338 -32.33 3.54 -16.11
N VAL A 339 -33.22 4.40 -15.62
CA VAL A 339 -34.61 4.51 -16.09
C VAL A 339 -34.65 4.83 -17.57
N SER A 340 -33.89 5.85 -18.01
CA SER A 340 -33.85 6.30 -19.41
C SER A 340 -33.29 5.23 -20.34
N LEU A 341 -32.17 4.59 -19.92
CA LEU A 341 -31.50 3.58 -20.74
C LEU A 341 -32.33 2.29 -20.90
N ASN A 342 -33.18 1.99 -19.92
CA ASN A 342 -33.99 0.77 -19.89
C ASN A 342 -35.49 1.02 -20.18
N ASN A 343 -35.89 2.22 -20.50
CA ASN A 343 -37.30 2.61 -20.75
C ASN A 343 -38.23 2.22 -19.59
N ILE A 344 -37.76 2.36 -18.32
CA ILE A 344 -38.55 1.98 -17.13
C ILE A 344 -39.63 3.03 -16.87
N LYS A 345 -40.90 2.62 -16.97
CA LYS A 345 -42.02 3.55 -16.73
C LYS A 345 -42.22 3.91 -15.25
N ASN A 346 -41.95 2.98 -14.34
CA ASN A 346 -42.07 3.18 -12.90
C ASN A 346 -40.76 2.82 -12.19
N PRO A 347 -40.01 3.80 -11.71
CA PRO A 347 -38.72 3.58 -11.05
C PRO A 347 -38.80 2.76 -9.76
N ASN A 348 -39.98 2.64 -9.17
CA ASN A 348 -40.20 1.90 -7.93
C ASN A 348 -40.56 0.43 -8.18
N LEU A 349 -40.65 0.01 -9.44
CA LEU A 349 -41.09 -1.32 -9.81
C LEU A 349 -40.09 -2.02 -10.73
N ILE A 350 -39.25 -2.85 -10.13
CA ILE A 350 -38.35 -3.77 -10.82
C ILE A 350 -38.52 -5.18 -10.28
N TYR A 351 -38.27 -6.18 -11.09
CA TYR A 351 -38.54 -7.59 -10.77
C TYR A 351 -37.23 -8.38 -10.64
N VAL A 352 -37.19 -9.33 -9.70
CA VAL A 352 -36.08 -10.28 -9.59
C VAL A 352 -35.93 -11.05 -10.90
N GLY A 353 -34.72 -11.12 -11.44
CA GLY A 353 -34.42 -11.69 -12.76
C GLY A 353 -34.51 -10.70 -13.91
N GLN A 354 -35.03 -9.48 -13.70
CA GLN A 354 -35.04 -8.44 -14.72
C GLN A 354 -33.63 -8.05 -15.13
N HIS A 355 -33.36 -7.98 -16.43
CA HIS A 355 -32.11 -7.52 -16.98
C HIS A 355 -32.16 -6.00 -17.20
N LEU A 356 -31.22 -5.30 -16.58
CA LEU A 356 -31.02 -3.84 -16.73
C LEU A 356 -29.72 -3.57 -17.48
N ARG A 357 -29.76 -2.66 -18.44
CA ARG A 357 -28.56 -2.05 -19.03
C ARG A 357 -28.13 -0.90 -18.13
N ILE A 358 -26.88 -0.93 -17.70
CA ILE A 358 -26.28 0.07 -16.82
C ILE A 358 -25.24 0.83 -17.62
N PRO A 359 -25.37 2.15 -17.80
CA PRO A 359 -24.37 2.91 -18.53
C PRO A 359 -23.06 2.96 -17.73
N LEU A 360 -21.94 2.69 -18.40
CA LEU A 360 -20.61 2.92 -17.86
C LEU A 360 -20.15 4.28 -18.41
N ASP A 361 -20.35 5.35 -17.64
CA ASP A 361 -19.88 6.67 -18.04
C ASP A 361 -18.34 6.75 -17.93
N ASN A 362 -17.69 7.13 -19.03
CA ASN A 362 -16.24 7.38 -19.07
C ASN A 362 -15.80 8.61 -18.29
N SER A 363 -16.74 9.42 -17.77
CA SER A 363 -16.41 10.57 -16.92
C SER A 363 -15.79 10.17 -15.56
N ILE A 364 -15.84 8.87 -15.18
CA ILE A 364 -15.18 8.37 -13.96
C ILE A 364 -13.64 8.45 -14.05
N ASN A 365 -13.07 8.46 -15.24
CA ASN A 365 -11.61 8.59 -15.43
C ASN A 365 -11.07 10.02 -15.23
N GLN A 366 -11.94 11.02 -15.01
CA GLN A 366 -11.54 12.40 -14.69
C GLN A 366 -12.01 12.88 -13.31
N MET A 367 -12.67 12.05 -12.50
CA MET A 367 -12.98 12.43 -11.13
C MET A 367 -11.70 12.32 -10.27
N GLN A 368 -10.94 13.41 -10.25
CA GLN A 368 -10.03 13.71 -9.15
C GLN A 368 -10.79 13.50 -7.84
N ASN A 369 -10.18 12.82 -6.87
CA ASN A 369 -10.72 12.66 -5.53
C ASN A 369 -11.15 14.04 -5.02
N VAL A 370 -12.44 14.29 -4.94
CA VAL A 370 -12.98 15.56 -4.44
C VAL A 370 -13.11 15.43 -2.93
N TYR A 371 -12.38 16.25 -2.21
CA TYR A 371 -12.45 16.35 -0.77
C TYR A 371 -13.16 17.65 -0.36
N TYR A 372 -13.98 17.58 0.66
CA TYR A 372 -14.65 18.71 1.25
C TYR A 372 -14.33 18.83 2.74
N ARG A 373 -13.90 20.01 3.18
CA ARG A 373 -13.73 20.31 4.60
C ARG A 373 -15.04 20.83 5.17
N VAL A 374 -15.59 20.10 6.15
CA VAL A 374 -16.85 20.46 6.83
C VAL A 374 -16.73 21.82 7.50
N GLN A 375 -17.69 22.70 7.26
CA GLN A 375 -17.77 24.05 7.82
C GLN A 375 -18.85 24.13 8.90
N ARG A 376 -18.79 25.18 9.71
CA ARG A 376 -19.81 25.42 10.75
C ARG A 376 -21.21 25.54 10.11
N GLY A 377 -22.15 24.73 10.59
CA GLY A 377 -23.52 24.67 10.10
C GLY A 377 -23.76 23.69 8.97
N ASP A 378 -22.71 22.96 8.51
CA ASP A 378 -22.89 21.92 7.52
C ASP A 378 -23.64 20.70 8.09
N ARG A 379 -24.38 20.08 7.18
CA ARG A 379 -25.00 18.76 7.38
C ARG A 379 -24.69 17.89 6.20
N LEU A 380 -24.46 16.61 6.41
CA LEU A 380 -24.02 15.68 5.36
C LEU A 380 -24.96 15.68 4.15
N TRP A 381 -26.26 15.84 4.37
CA TRP A 381 -27.23 15.91 3.27
C TRP A 381 -27.09 17.17 2.40
N ARG A 382 -26.67 18.32 2.99
CA ARG A 382 -26.41 19.55 2.23
C ARG A 382 -25.16 19.43 1.39
N ILE A 383 -24.13 18.80 1.96
CA ILE A 383 -22.88 18.51 1.25
C ILE A 383 -23.18 17.55 0.10
N ALA A 384 -23.90 16.46 0.34
CA ALA A 384 -24.31 15.50 -0.67
C ALA A 384 -25.08 16.18 -1.84
N LYS A 385 -26.04 17.06 -1.52
CA LYS A 385 -26.80 17.83 -2.51
C LYS A 385 -25.89 18.77 -3.33
N ARG A 386 -24.96 19.48 -2.68
CA ARG A 386 -24.01 20.39 -3.34
C ARG A 386 -23.16 19.66 -4.37
N TYR A 387 -22.72 18.47 -4.06
CA TYR A 387 -21.84 17.67 -4.91
C TYR A 387 -22.58 16.64 -5.76
N ARG A 388 -23.93 16.72 -5.84
CA ARG A 388 -24.78 15.81 -6.64
C ARG A 388 -24.53 14.33 -6.34
N THR A 389 -24.26 14.02 -5.07
CA THR A 389 -24.08 12.66 -4.55
C THR A 389 -25.09 12.37 -3.46
N THR A 390 -25.00 11.22 -2.80
CA THR A 390 -25.91 10.81 -1.73
C THR A 390 -25.23 10.83 -0.38
N VAL A 391 -26.01 11.03 0.69
CA VAL A 391 -25.55 10.91 2.07
C VAL A 391 -24.90 9.53 2.30
N SER A 392 -25.52 8.46 1.79
CA SER A 392 -25.01 7.10 1.91
C SER A 392 -23.67 6.91 1.22
N ASN A 393 -23.45 7.56 0.07
CA ASN A 393 -22.18 7.48 -0.63
C ASN A 393 -21.07 8.17 0.16
N ILE A 394 -21.29 9.41 0.61
CA ILE A 394 -20.31 10.13 1.42
C ILE A 394 -20.05 9.35 2.73
N ALA A 395 -21.10 8.86 3.40
CA ALA A 395 -20.96 8.10 4.64
C ALA A 395 -20.12 6.84 4.43
N ARG A 396 -20.36 6.09 3.36
CA ARG A 396 -19.60 4.88 2.99
C ARG A 396 -18.13 5.20 2.68
N LEU A 397 -17.87 6.23 1.86
CA LEU A 397 -16.51 6.62 1.46
C LEU A 397 -15.65 7.11 2.65
N ASN A 398 -16.31 7.52 3.75
CA ASN A 398 -15.65 8.11 4.93
C ASN A 398 -15.87 7.29 6.21
N GLY A 399 -16.42 6.07 6.13
CA GLY A 399 -16.69 5.24 7.30
C GLY A 399 -17.67 5.82 8.32
N ILE A 400 -18.54 6.77 7.91
CA ILE A 400 -19.47 7.47 8.80
C ILE A 400 -20.64 6.56 9.13
N ARG A 401 -20.72 6.08 10.38
CA ARG A 401 -21.83 5.24 10.86
C ARG A 401 -23.10 6.05 11.14
N ASN A 402 -22.95 7.26 11.65
CA ASN A 402 -24.08 8.17 11.91
C ASN A 402 -24.01 9.40 11.00
N PRO A 403 -24.81 9.45 9.91
CA PRO A 403 -24.78 10.56 8.95
C PRO A 403 -25.15 11.93 9.52
N ASN A 404 -25.72 11.98 10.72
CA ASN A 404 -26.06 13.21 11.41
C ASN A 404 -24.90 13.76 12.25
N LEU A 405 -23.80 13.00 12.36
CA LEU A 405 -22.66 13.37 13.18
C LEU A 405 -21.42 13.57 12.27
N ILE A 406 -21.23 14.81 11.87
CA ILE A 406 -20.03 15.30 11.19
C ILE A 406 -19.48 16.51 11.94
N PHE A 407 -18.17 16.69 11.94
CA PHE A 407 -17.50 17.70 12.75
C PHE A 407 -16.91 18.81 11.87
N VAL A 408 -16.93 20.05 12.38
CA VAL A 408 -16.26 21.17 11.72
C VAL A 408 -14.77 20.88 11.58
N GLY A 409 -14.25 21.06 10.35
CA GLY A 409 -12.87 20.73 10.02
C GLY A 409 -12.66 19.30 9.51
N GLN A 410 -13.61 18.40 9.67
CA GLN A 410 -13.56 17.05 9.12
C GLN A 410 -13.41 17.10 7.60
N ILE A 411 -12.47 16.32 7.05
CA ILE A 411 -12.30 16.19 5.60
C ILE A 411 -13.13 15.00 5.14
N LEU A 412 -14.06 15.26 4.24
CA LEU A 412 -14.91 14.24 3.64
C LEU A 412 -14.49 14.00 2.20
N ARG A 413 -14.19 12.75 1.86
CA ARG A 413 -14.10 12.31 0.50
C ARG A 413 -15.51 12.25 -0.10
N ILE A 414 -15.72 12.93 -1.22
CA ILE A 414 -17.04 13.08 -1.87
C ILE A 414 -17.20 12.04 -3.01
N TYR A 415 -16.10 11.80 -3.77
CA TYR A 415 -15.99 10.84 -4.84
C TYR A 415 -14.72 10.02 -4.67
#